data_71455d1aa71befb67ac1d3383e3a98c7
#
_entry.id   71455d1aa71befb67ac1d3383e3a98c7
#
_cell.length_a   1.000
_cell.length_b   1.000
_cell.length_c   1.000
_cell.angle_alpha   90.00
_cell.angle_beta   90.00
_cell.angle_gamma   90.00
#
_symmetry.space_group_name_H-M   'P 1'
#
loop_
_entity.id
_entity.type
_entity.pdbx_description
1 polymer ?
#
loop_
_entity_poly.entity_id
_entity_poly.type
_entity_poly.pdbx_seq_one_letter_code
_entity_poly.pdbx_strand_id
1 'polypeptide(L)'
;RTQQALLRRILLWRDRSARTLDRPRPWLLEDALAMSLAQQPPASLAELDQRSRGQRALRSPQRAELFELLAPPVSDEELASTASIPAVPQGEAKKALGAMKQRIDQRATELDLPPGLLCPRKVLEEYVVTAEWPDFLDGWRRSVLHDELSALLPG
;
A
#
# COMPACT_ATOMS: atom_id res chain seq x y z
N ARG A 1 1.64 3.20 8.78
CA ARG A 1 0.16 3.22 8.91
C ARG A 1 -0.40 4.65 8.97
N THR A 2 0.15 5.55 9.77
CA THR A 2 -0.27 6.97 9.87
C THR A 2 -0.24 7.69 8.52
N GLN A 3 0.83 7.54 7.75
CA GLN A 3 0.94 8.13 6.40
C GLN A 3 -0.12 7.57 5.44
N GLN A 4 -0.47 6.30 5.55
CA GLN A 4 -1.54 5.69 4.74
C GLN A 4 -2.92 6.25 5.11
N ALA A 5 -3.18 6.46 6.39
CA ALA A 5 -4.43 7.09 6.84
C ALA A 5 -4.53 8.55 6.38
N LEU A 6 -3.43 9.32 6.48
CA LEU A 6 -3.37 10.68 5.91
C LEU A 6 -3.59 10.67 4.40
N LEU A 7 -2.96 9.77 3.67
CA LEU A 7 -3.16 9.66 2.23
C LEU A 7 -4.63 9.34 1.90
N ARG A 8 -5.25 8.41 2.63
CA ARG A 8 -6.67 8.09 2.48
C ARG A 8 -7.54 9.33 2.73
N ARG A 9 -7.27 10.09 3.80
CA ARG A 9 -7.96 11.35 4.13
C ARG A 9 -7.87 12.36 2.97
N ILE A 10 -6.67 12.57 2.43
CA ILE A 10 -6.42 13.45 1.27
C ILE A 10 -7.18 12.97 0.03
N LEU A 11 -7.12 11.68 -0.28
CA LEU A 11 -7.76 11.13 -1.48
C LEU A 11 -9.29 11.19 -1.42
N LEU A 12 -9.88 10.97 -0.24
CA LEU A 12 -11.33 11.13 -0.03
C LEU A 12 -11.78 12.59 -0.17
N TRP A 13 -11.00 13.53 0.36
CA TRP A 13 -11.24 14.95 0.16
C TRP A 13 -11.12 15.32 -1.32
N ARG A 14 -10.05 14.90 -1.98
CA ARG A 14 -9.83 15.14 -3.42
C ARG A 14 -10.99 14.66 -4.27
N ASP A 15 -11.49 13.47 -4.00
CA ASP A 15 -12.62 12.89 -4.76
C ASP A 15 -13.90 13.73 -4.59
N ARG A 16 -14.23 14.12 -3.37
CA ARG A 16 -15.39 14.97 -3.08
C ARG A 16 -15.26 16.35 -3.75
N SER A 17 -14.13 17.01 -3.55
CA SER A 17 -13.88 18.35 -4.11
C SER A 17 -13.83 18.35 -5.64
N ALA A 18 -13.25 17.33 -6.26
CA ALA A 18 -13.21 17.17 -7.70
C ALA A 18 -14.63 17.02 -8.31
N ARG A 19 -15.49 16.25 -7.65
CA ARG A 19 -16.90 16.10 -8.04
C ARG A 19 -17.68 17.42 -7.89
N THR A 20 -17.50 18.11 -6.76
CA THR A 20 -18.17 19.40 -6.51
C THR A 20 -17.76 20.46 -7.51
N LEU A 21 -16.49 20.47 -7.92
CA LEU A 21 -15.94 21.45 -8.88
C LEU A 21 -16.12 21.03 -10.34
N ASP A 22 -16.64 19.84 -10.60
CA ASP A 22 -16.70 19.23 -11.92
C ASP A 22 -15.34 19.28 -12.65
N ARG A 23 -14.30 18.80 -11.97
CA ARG A 23 -12.93 18.81 -12.48
C ARG A 23 -12.27 17.43 -12.34
N PRO A 24 -11.37 17.07 -13.25
CA PRO A 24 -10.56 15.85 -13.09
C PRO A 24 -9.75 15.89 -11.78
N ARG A 25 -9.71 14.77 -11.05
CA ARG A 25 -8.97 14.63 -9.80
C ARG A 25 -7.50 15.10 -9.88
N PRO A 26 -6.72 14.75 -10.93
CA PRO A 26 -5.33 15.18 -11.04
C PRO A 26 -5.16 16.70 -11.23
N TRP A 27 -6.20 17.39 -11.73
CA TRP A 27 -6.14 18.85 -11.87
C TRP A 27 -6.26 19.55 -10.52
N LEU A 28 -6.99 18.95 -9.58
CA LEU A 28 -7.11 19.46 -8.22
C LEU A 28 -5.85 19.13 -7.40
N LEU A 29 -5.42 17.86 -7.42
CA LEU A 29 -4.25 17.39 -6.71
C LEU A 29 -3.68 16.15 -7.39
N GLU A 30 -2.45 16.23 -7.87
CA GLU A 30 -1.74 15.10 -8.46
C GLU A 30 -1.37 14.04 -7.43
N ASP A 31 -1.28 12.77 -7.86
CA ASP A 31 -0.97 11.65 -6.96
C ASP A 31 0.38 11.80 -6.25
N ALA A 32 1.40 12.28 -6.97
CA ALA A 32 2.72 12.53 -6.41
C ALA A 32 2.70 13.58 -5.28
N LEU A 33 1.92 14.65 -5.46
CA LEU A 33 1.76 15.67 -4.43
C LEU A 33 0.93 15.15 -3.25
N ALA A 34 -0.14 14.41 -3.49
CA ALA A 34 -0.93 13.77 -2.43
C ALA A 34 -0.07 12.85 -1.55
N MET A 35 0.77 12.03 -2.16
CA MET A 35 1.71 11.16 -1.45
C MET A 35 2.75 11.97 -0.65
N SER A 36 3.32 13.00 -1.26
CA SER A 36 4.29 13.90 -0.59
C SER A 36 3.70 14.59 0.63
N LEU A 37 2.44 15.08 0.53
CA LEU A 37 1.74 15.71 1.65
C LEU A 37 1.39 14.71 2.77
N ALA A 38 1.09 13.46 2.43
CA ALA A 38 0.83 12.41 3.42
C ALA A 38 2.11 11.95 4.15
N GLN A 39 3.26 11.97 3.46
CA GLN A 39 4.55 11.62 4.05
C GLN A 39 5.10 12.74 4.93
N GLN A 40 4.94 13.98 4.50
CA GLN A 40 5.40 15.19 5.19
C GLN A 40 4.29 16.25 5.11
N PRO A 41 3.37 16.28 6.08
CA PRO A 41 2.35 17.32 6.15
C PRO A 41 2.99 18.71 6.22
N PRO A 42 2.43 19.73 5.53
CA PRO A 42 2.98 21.08 5.54
C PRO A 42 2.80 21.72 6.92
N ALA A 43 3.82 22.39 7.41
CA ALA A 43 3.78 23.10 8.69
C ALA A 43 3.00 24.41 8.63
N SER A 44 2.77 24.96 7.44
CA SER A 44 2.04 26.21 7.23
C SER A 44 1.28 26.23 5.90
N LEU A 45 0.27 27.10 5.81
CA LEU A 45 -0.44 27.33 4.55
C LEU A 45 0.50 27.85 3.46
N ALA A 46 1.48 28.68 3.81
CA ALA A 46 2.49 29.21 2.89
C ALA A 46 3.36 28.08 2.29
N GLU A 47 3.72 27.08 3.07
CA GLU A 47 4.42 25.89 2.59
C GLU A 47 3.54 25.08 1.64
N LEU A 48 2.27 24.86 1.99
CA LEU A 48 1.32 24.19 1.10
C LEU A 48 1.16 24.94 -0.22
N ASP A 49 1.05 26.27 -0.18
CA ASP A 49 0.97 27.12 -1.37
C ASP A 49 2.21 26.96 -2.27
N GLN A 50 3.38 26.92 -1.68
CA GLN A 50 4.64 26.72 -2.41
C GLN A 50 4.70 25.32 -3.06
N ARG A 51 4.37 24.28 -2.29
CA ARG A 51 4.41 22.87 -2.78
C ARG A 51 3.34 22.56 -3.82
N SER A 52 2.22 23.29 -3.79
CA SER A 52 1.09 23.11 -4.72
C SER A 52 1.12 24.03 -5.93
N ARG A 53 2.21 24.76 -6.18
CA ARG A 53 2.37 25.59 -7.37
C ARG A 53 2.24 24.73 -8.62
N GLY A 54 1.43 25.18 -9.57
CA GLY A 54 1.15 24.45 -10.82
C GLY A 54 -0.12 23.58 -10.79
N GLN A 55 -0.72 23.35 -9.63
CA GLN A 55 -2.02 22.65 -9.54
C GLN A 55 -3.16 23.57 -10.02
N ARG A 56 -3.67 23.31 -11.22
CA ARG A 56 -4.57 24.21 -11.95
C ARG A 56 -5.89 24.49 -11.25
N ALA A 57 -6.47 23.50 -10.59
CA ALA A 57 -7.77 23.60 -9.93
C ALA A 57 -7.66 23.80 -8.40
N LEU A 58 -6.46 23.70 -7.82
CA LEU A 58 -6.23 23.88 -6.39
C LEU A 58 -6.05 25.38 -6.09
N ARG A 59 -7.16 26.10 -5.95
CA ARG A 59 -7.19 27.53 -5.65
C ARG A 59 -7.11 27.79 -4.14
N SER A 60 -7.04 29.07 -3.73
CA SER A 60 -6.90 29.45 -2.33
C SER A 60 -7.93 28.84 -1.38
N PRO A 61 -9.23 28.77 -1.69
CA PRO A 61 -10.20 28.12 -0.82
C PRO A 61 -9.91 26.62 -0.62
N GLN A 62 -9.58 25.90 -1.69
CA GLN A 62 -9.26 24.47 -1.63
C GLN A 62 -7.94 24.21 -0.87
N ARG A 63 -6.96 25.11 -0.99
CA ARG A 63 -5.71 25.01 -0.22
C ARG A 63 -5.93 25.20 1.27
N ALA A 64 -6.76 26.18 1.64
CA ALA A 64 -7.13 26.40 3.04
C ALA A 64 -7.84 25.17 3.61
N GLU A 65 -8.84 24.65 2.88
CA GLU A 65 -9.57 23.43 3.26
C GLU A 65 -8.64 22.23 3.41
N LEU A 66 -7.72 22.02 2.46
CA LEU A 66 -6.74 20.94 2.50
C LEU A 66 -5.78 21.09 3.69
N PHE A 67 -5.35 22.32 3.99
CA PHE A 67 -4.48 22.59 5.12
C PHE A 67 -5.18 22.28 6.46
N GLU A 68 -6.41 22.74 6.62
CA GLU A 68 -7.24 22.43 7.79
C GLU A 68 -7.50 20.92 7.93
N LEU A 69 -7.68 20.20 6.81
CA LEU A 69 -7.84 18.75 6.81
C LEU A 69 -6.60 18.02 7.30
N LEU A 70 -5.41 18.55 7.05
CA LEU A 70 -4.13 17.95 7.43
C LEU A 70 -3.67 18.31 8.84
N ALA A 71 -4.20 19.38 9.43
CA ALA A 71 -3.79 19.88 10.74
C ALA A 71 -4.08 18.89 11.89
N PRO A 72 -5.25 18.22 11.99
CA PRO A 72 -5.50 17.31 13.09
C PRO A 72 -4.70 16.01 12.95
N PRO A 73 -4.17 15.47 14.07
CA PRO A 73 -3.51 14.17 14.05
C PRO A 73 -4.47 13.08 13.54
N VAL A 74 -3.90 11.99 13.06
CA VAL A 74 -4.68 10.81 12.65
C VAL A 74 -5.26 10.15 13.89
N SER A 75 -6.58 9.91 13.89
CA SER A 75 -7.27 9.25 15.00
C SER A 75 -7.11 7.73 14.96
N ASP A 76 -7.35 7.07 16.09
CA ASP A 76 -7.34 5.61 16.18
C ASP A 76 -8.41 4.96 15.27
N GLU A 77 -9.56 5.63 15.11
CA GLU A 77 -10.62 5.19 14.20
C GLU A 77 -10.17 5.23 12.74
N GLU A 78 -9.46 6.29 12.32
CA GLU A 78 -8.89 6.38 10.97
C GLU A 78 -7.82 5.31 10.75
N LEU A 79 -6.98 5.04 11.75
CA LEU A 79 -5.99 3.97 11.69
C LEU A 79 -6.66 2.59 11.57
N ALA A 80 -7.72 2.34 12.34
CA ALA A 80 -8.47 1.07 12.31
C ALA A 80 -9.18 0.87 10.96
N SER A 81 -9.75 1.94 10.39
CA SER A 81 -10.46 1.90 9.10
C SER A 81 -9.55 1.92 7.87
N THR A 82 -8.23 2.09 8.07
CA THR A 82 -7.26 2.11 6.97
C THR A 82 -6.57 0.75 6.84
N ALA A 83 -6.88 0.04 5.75
CA ALA A 83 -6.19 -1.19 5.42
C ALA A 83 -4.68 -0.95 5.25
N SER A 84 -3.87 -1.81 5.82
CA SER A 84 -2.42 -1.76 5.61
C SER A 84 -2.10 -2.11 4.16
N ILE A 85 -1.29 -1.30 3.49
CA ILE A 85 -0.75 -1.66 2.19
C ILE A 85 0.39 -2.66 2.45
N PRO A 86 0.33 -3.88 1.87
CA PRO A 86 1.41 -4.84 2.04
C PRO A 86 2.75 -4.26 1.61
N ALA A 87 3.79 -4.50 2.39
CA ALA A 87 5.14 -4.11 2.03
C ALA A 87 5.59 -4.90 0.78
N VAL A 88 6.27 -4.21 -0.14
CA VAL A 88 6.89 -4.88 -1.29
C VAL A 88 8.19 -5.53 -0.81
N PRO A 89 8.42 -6.84 -1.06
CA PRO A 89 9.65 -7.50 -0.66
C PRO A 89 10.89 -6.81 -1.24
N GLN A 90 11.85 -6.47 -0.40
CA GLN A 90 13.12 -5.84 -0.77
C GLN A 90 14.30 -6.58 -0.14
N GLY A 91 15.51 -6.37 -0.64
CA GLY A 91 16.72 -6.95 -0.07
C GLY A 91 16.66 -8.48 0.05
N GLU A 92 16.87 -9.00 1.24
CA GLU A 92 16.84 -10.45 1.52
C GLU A 92 15.45 -11.07 1.33
N ALA A 93 14.37 -10.36 1.67
CA ALA A 93 13.02 -10.80 1.40
C ALA A 93 12.74 -11.00 -0.10
N LYS A 94 13.32 -10.16 -0.97
CA LYS A 94 13.21 -10.33 -2.44
C LYS A 94 13.97 -11.57 -2.93
N LYS A 95 15.15 -11.86 -2.35
CA LYS A 95 15.92 -13.08 -2.67
C LYS A 95 15.16 -14.33 -2.20
N ALA A 96 14.65 -14.31 -0.97
CA ALA A 96 13.84 -15.38 -0.42
C ALA A 96 12.59 -15.65 -1.28
N LEU A 97 11.87 -14.59 -1.70
CA LEU A 97 10.74 -14.69 -2.62
C LEU A 97 11.12 -15.41 -3.93
N GLY A 98 12.28 -15.09 -4.50
CA GLY A 98 12.80 -15.77 -5.69
C GLY A 98 13.04 -17.27 -5.47
N ALA A 99 13.68 -17.63 -4.37
CA ALA A 99 13.95 -19.01 -4.00
C ALA A 99 12.65 -19.80 -3.72
N MET A 100 11.71 -19.19 -2.97
CA MET A 100 10.40 -19.77 -2.69
C MET A 100 9.60 -20.00 -3.97
N LYS A 101 9.63 -19.05 -4.92
CA LYS A 101 8.98 -19.21 -6.23
C LYS A 101 9.52 -20.43 -6.99
N GLN A 102 10.83 -20.58 -7.07
CA GLN A 102 11.46 -21.74 -7.71
C GLN A 102 11.01 -23.05 -7.07
N ARG A 103 10.92 -23.07 -5.73
CA ARG A 103 10.46 -24.28 -5.01
C ARG A 103 9.00 -24.59 -5.30
N ILE A 104 8.13 -23.57 -5.37
CA ILE A 104 6.72 -23.75 -5.75
C ILE A 104 6.58 -24.26 -7.18
N ASP A 105 7.35 -23.71 -8.13
CA ASP A 105 7.33 -24.15 -9.54
C ASP A 105 7.76 -25.62 -9.66
N GLN A 106 8.77 -26.04 -8.90
CA GLN A 106 9.22 -27.44 -8.84
C GLN A 106 8.13 -28.35 -8.27
N ARG A 107 7.56 -28.00 -7.11
CA ARG A 107 6.48 -28.78 -6.48
C ARG A 107 5.22 -28.85 -7.33
N ALA A 108 4.88 -27.75 -8.00
CA ALA A 108 3.75 -27.72 -8.92
C ALA A 108 3.95 -28.70 -10.09
N THR A 109 5.18 -28.79 -10.62
CA THR A 109 5.53 -29.76 -11.66
C THR A 109 5.42 -31.21 -11.14
N GLU A 110 5.94 -31.49 -9.94
CA GLU A 110 5.85 -32.82 -9.32
C GLU A 110 4.39 -33.27 -9.07
N LEU A 111 3.51 -32.33 -8.79
CA LEU A 111 2.09 -32.57 -8.50
C LEU A 111 1.20 -32.44 -9.73
N ASP A 112 1.76 -32.15 -10.91
CA ASP A 112 1.01 -31.89 -12.16
C ASP A 112 -0.05 -30.79 -11.98
N LEU A 113 0.31 -29.71 -11.29
CA LEU A 113 -0.57 -28.57 -10.99
C LEU A 113 0.00 -27.27 -11.55
N PRO A 114 -0.86 -26.30 -11.95
CA PRO A 114 -0.40 -24.94 -12.21
C PRO A 114 0.18 -24.30 -10.94
N PRO A 115 1.36 -23.63 -11.01
CA PRO A 115 1.99 -23.01 -9.83
C PRO A 115 1.08 -22.03 -9.10
N GLY A 116 0.30 -21.23 -9.82
CA GLY A 116 -0.63 -20.27 -9.23
C GLY A 116 -1.81 -20.90 -8.47
N LEU A 117 -2.14 -22.17 -8.77
CA LEU A 117 -3.13 -22.95 -8.02
C LEU A 117 -2.53 -23.46 -6.70
N LEU A 118 -1.26 -23.84 -6.72
CA LEU A 118 -0.55 -24.31 -5.53
C LEU A 118 -0.30 -23.15 -4.56
N CYS A 119 0.28 -22.03 -5.05
CA CYS A 119 0.50 -20.81 -4.27
C CYS A 119 0.43 -19.55 -5.17
N PRO A 120 -0.61 -18.72 -5.02
CA PRO A 120 -0.68 -17.43 -5.71
C PRO A 120 0.48 -16.53 -5.32
N ARG A 121 1.03 -15.79 -6.28
CA ARG A 121 2.16 -14.89 -6.06
C ARG A 121 1.92 -13.90 -4.90
N LYS A 122 0.72 -13.33 -4.80
CA LYS A 122 0.38 -12.36 -3.75
C LYS A 122 0.46 -12.97 -2.35
N VAL A 123 0.03 -14.22 -2.20
CA VAL A 123 0.11 -14.97 -0.94
C VAL A 123 1.57 -15.21 -0.54
N LEU A 124 2.41 -15.53 -1.51
CA LEU A 124 3.84 -15.72 -1.28
C LEU A 124 4.57 -14.43 -0.91
N GLU A 125 4.23 -13.32 -1.57
CA GLU A 125 4.75 -11.98 -1.26
C GLU A 125 4.37 -11.56 0.16
N GLU A 126 3.17 -11.84 0.62
CA GLU A 126 2.71 -11.60 1.98
C GLU A 126 3.50 -12.45 2.99
N TYR A 127 3.61 -13.76 2.74
CA TYR A 127 4.32 -14.68 3.62
C TYR A 127 5.79 -14.29 3.83
N VAL A 128 6.51 -13.92 2.77
CA VAL A 128 7.93 -13.55 2.89
C VAL A 128 8.15 -12.26 3.68
N VAL A 129 7.14 -11.39 3.75
CA VAL A 129 7.21 -10.10 4.46
C VAL A 129 6.77 -10.23 5.92
N THR A 130 5.71 -11.01 6.17
CA THR A 130 5.11 -11.13 7.50
C THR A 130 5.73 -12.27 8.32
N ALA A 131 6.32 -13.27 7.65
CA ALA A 131 6.71 -14.56 8.21
C ALA A 131 5.55 -15.34 8.88
N GLU A 132 4.30 -14.88 8.69
CA GLU A 132 3.10 -15.54 9.19
C GLU A 132 2.54 -16.46 8.11
N TRP A 133 2.28 -17.72 8.47
CA TRP A 133 1.75 -18.68 7.52
C TRP A 133 0.36 -18.26 7.02
N PRO A 134 0.15 -18.10 5.70
CA PRO A 134 -1.12 -17.62 5.16
C PRO A 134 -2.23 -18.68 5.26
N ASP A 135 -3.44 -18.29 5.67
CA ASP A 135 -4.62 -19.16 5.75
C ASP A 135 -4.93 -19.86 4.43
N PHE A 136 -4.68 -19.19 3.29
CA PHE A 136 -4.87 -19.79 1.96
C PHE A 136 -4.02 -21.05 1.76
N LEU A 137 -2.87 -21.16 2.42
CA LEU A 137 -1.95 -22.29 2.32
C LEU A 137 -2.23 -23.37 3.36
N ASP A 138 -3.27 -23.26 4.16
CA ASP A 138 -3.68 -24.30 5.09
C ASP A 138 -4.22 -25.56 4.41
N GLY A 139 -4.43 -26.61 5.20
CA GLY A 139 -4.87 -27.92 4.72
C GLY A 139 -3.76 -28.66 3.96
N TRP A 140 -4.09 -29.25 2.80
CA TRP A 140 -3.17 -30.07 2.03
C TRP A 140 -1.94 -29.29 1.50
N ARG A 141 -2.09 -27.99 1.23
CA ARG A 141 -0.96 -27.15 0.79
C ARG A 141 0.09 -27.00 1.89
N ARG A 142 -0.33 -26.93 3.14
CA ARG A 142 0.57 -26.86 4.29
C ARG A 142 1.47 -28.10 4.36
N SER A 143 0.93 -29.30 4.22
CA SER A 143 1.72 -30.53 4.25
C SER A 143 2.73 -30.65 3.11
N VAL A 144 2.52 -29.94 2.01
CA VAL A 144 3.39 -29.97 0.82
C VAL A 144 4.45 -28.87 0.84
N LEU A 145 4.13 -27.69 1.41
CA LEU A 145 4.93 -26.47 1.24
C LEU A 145 5.55 -25.94 2.52
N HIS A 146 4.96 -26.23 3.71
CA HIS A 146 5.30 -25.51 4.94
C HIS A 146 6.81 -25.62 5.28
N ASP A 147 7.37 -26.82 5.36
CA ASP A 147 8.75 -27.02 5.81
C ASP A 147 9.75 -26.43 4.83
N GLU A 148 9.47 -26.54 3.53
CA GLU A 148 10.35 -26.03 2.48
C GLU A 148 10.33 -24.50 2.40
N LEU A 149 9.15 -23.88 2.52
CA LEU A 149 9.03 -22.44 2.45
C LEU A 149 9.50 -21.76 3.75
N SER A 150 9.25 -22.39 4.91
CA SER A 150 9.69 -21.86 6.19
C SER A 150 11.23 -21.83 6.31
N ALA A 151 11.90 -22.82 5.74
CA ALA A 151 13.37 -22.86 5.68
C ALA A 151 13.99 -21.74 4.81
N LEU A 152 13.22 -21.11 3.95
CA LEU A 152 13.65 -20.05 3.03
C LEU A 152 13.31 -18.64 3.53
N LEU A 153 12.65 -18.51 4.69
CA LEU A 153 12.38 -17.19 5.28
C LEU A 153 13.69 -16.50 5.66
N PRO A 154 13.81 -15.19 5.43
CA PRO A 154 14.93 -14.43 5.94
C PRO A 154 14.90 -14.42 7.47
N GLY A 155 16.05 -14.66 8.08
CA GLY A 155 16.22 -14.63 9.54
C GLY A 155 16.10 -13.23 10.14
#